data_1ca767a33f2a1eb38c2e65f27a7271d9
#
_entry.id   1ca767a33f2a1eb38c2e65f27a7271d9
#
_cell.length_a   1.000
_cell.length_b   1.000
_cell.length_c   1.000
_cell.angle_alpha   90.00
_cell.angle_beta   90.00
_cell.angle_gamma   90.00
#
_symmetry.space_group_name_H-M   'P 1'
#
loop_
_entity.id
_entity.type
_entity.pdbx_description
1 polymer ?
#
loop_
_entity_poly.entity_id
_entity_poly.type
_entity_poly.pdbx_seq_one_letter_code
_entity_poly.pdbx_strand_id
1 'polypeptide(L)'
;VFLASRLVLAHFWVAFAAFLGALVLGAWQMYIRSPLATWVNNPEHYYRSVTAHGTVMAYVLPTLVAMGFGYAITELALKRPLIGLRWAWAGFWLVLAGTLVAAVTMALGKASVLYTFYPPMLASPFYYIGVVLVVVGSWVWVALMSINLRAWKKDNPGRAVPLAMFGNVAGAYLWAWTSLGAAIEVLVLILPASLGFTDVINAGLARVFFSWTLHAIVYFWLMPTYIVFYTIVPRAIGARLYSDTMARVAFVLFLVFSMPIGIHHLFADPQVGAGFKFVHAAMTAMVSVPTLLTVFTIVASVEIAGRLRGGKGLFGWVRALPWGNPMMLAVTFSFVMLGFGGAGGIINMSYQMNETIHNTQWVTGHFHLIFAGAIVLMYFMAAYELWPQLTGCAPPSPRLIKAQIWSWFVGMMVLSMPWHLVGLLGMPRRMAYYDYTHPEIQPQAWTVSASAIGGFILLASGILLVWTLVSAQRRRSGAGAGADTPAGAVPPFSFSRAAHPGAHTPAALNGFALWLAMMIGLTVVNYGYPIVQLALLKDAYVPVIPIGSR
;
A
#
# COMPACT_ATOMS: atom_id res chain seq x y z
N VAL A 1 26.83 -6.62 4.39
CA VAL A 1 25.80 -7.43 3.71
C VAL A 1 25.24 -8.40 4.73
N PHE A 2 23.95 -8.43 4.94
CA PHE A 2 23.30 -9.35 5.87
C PHE A 2 22.77 -10.61 5.15
N LEU A 3 22.43 -11.67 5.91
CA LEU A 3 22.17 -13.00 5.33
C LEU A 3 20.94 -13.01 4.41
N ALA A 4 19.89 -12.24 4.71
CA ALA A 4 18.68 -12.15 3.91
C ALA A 4 18.81 -11.27 2.65
N SER A 5 19.97 -10.66 2.35
CA SER A 5 20.10 -9.69 1.25
C SER A 5 19.61 -10.19 -0.10
N ARG A 6 19.92 -11.45 -0.48
CA ARG A 6 19.44 -12.04 -1.74
C ARG A 6 17.93 -12.20 -1.77
N LEU A 7 17.34 -12.60 -0.65
CA LEU A 7 15.89 -12.75 -0.50
C LEU A 7 15.20 -11.39 -0.63
N VAL A 8 15.72 -10.36 0.06
CA VAL A 8 15.17 -9.00 0.00
C VAL A 8 15.27 -8.43 -1.41
N LEU A 9 16.40 -8.61 -2.09
CA LEU A 9 16.58 -8.20 -3.49
C LEU A 9 15.61 -8.92 -4.42
N ALA A 10 15.38 -10.23 -4.21
CA ALA A 10 14.40 -10.98 -5.00
C ALA A 10 12.99 -10.41 -4.86
N HIS A 11 12.57 -10.09 -3.63
CA HIS A 11 11.28 -9.43 -3.38
C HIS A 11 11.18 -8.08 -4.09
N PHE A 12 12.17 -7.22 -3.97
CA PHE A 12 12.15 -5.89 -4.59
C PHE A 12 12.17 -5.96 -6.11
N TRP A 13 12.97 -6.85 -6.70
CA TRP A 13 13.02 -6.98 -8.15
C TRP A 13 11.71 -7.50 -8.75
N VAL A 14 11.10 -8.51 -8.13
CA VAL A 14 9.79 -9.02 -8.58
C VAL A 14 8.71 -7.95 -8.36
N ALA A 15 8.72 -7.25 -7.22
CA ALA A 15 7.80 -6.16 -6.95
C ALA A 15 7.90 -5.05 -8.00
N PHE A 16 9.11 -4.58 -8.31
CA PHE A 16 9.30 -3.50 -9.28
C PHE A 16 9.07 -3.92 -10.72
N ALA A 17 9.36 -5.17 -11.09
CA ALA A 17 9.01 -5.70 -12.40
C ALA A 17 7.47 -5.76 -12.59
N ALA A 18 6.75 -6.29 -11.61
CA ALA A 18 5.29 -6.31 -11.61
C ALA A 18 4.70 -4.88 -11.63
N PHE A 19 5.29 -3.97 -10.84
CA PHE A 19 4.92 -2.57 -10.79
C PHE A 19 5.07 -1.88 -12.15
N LEU A 20 6.18 -2.07 -12.87
CA LEU A 20 6.35 -1.52 -14.23
C LEU A 20 5.27 -2.04 -15.18
N GLY A 21 4.95 -3.33 -15.14
CA GLY A 21 3.85 -3.89 -15.91
C GLY A 21 2.50 -3.23 -15.57
N ALA A 22 2.23 -3.00 -14.29
CA ALA A 22 1.03 -2.31 -13.86
C ALA A 22 1.01 -0.83 -14.30
N LEU A 23 2.15 -0.12 -14.30
CA LEU A 23 2.23 1.25 -14.80
C LEU A 23 1.95 1.33 -16.30
N VAL A 24 2.45 0.38 -17.10
CA VAL A 24 2.12 0.29 -18.54
C VAL A 24 0.61 0.15 -18.73
N LEU A 25 -0.03 -0.77 -17.98
CA LEU A 25 -1.47 -0.95 -18.05
C LEU A 25 -2.24 0.30 -17.59
N GLY A 26 -1.80 0.96 -16.52
CA GLY A 26 -2.41 2.20 -16.02
C GLY A 26 -2.32 3.35 -17.04
N ALA A 27 -1.15 3.59 -17.61
CA ALA A 27 -0.95 4.61 -18.63
C ALA A 27 -1.80 4.32 -19.88
N TRP A 28 -1.83 3.06 -20.31
CA TRP A 28 -2.67 2.62 -21.42
C TRP A 28 -4.16 2.84 -21.15
N GLN A 29 -4.68 2.47 -19.97
CA GLN A 29 -6.07 2.68 -19.58
C GLN A 29 -6.48 4.16 -19.65
N MET A 30 -5.58 5.05 -19.25
CA MET A 30 -5.86 6.49 -19.32
C MET A 30 -5.84 7.00 -20.76
N TYR A 31 -4.87 6.55 -21.55
CA TYR A 31 -4.74 6.94 -22.95
C TYR A 31 -5.98 6.54 -23.76
N ILE A 32 -6.39 5.27 -23.73
CA ILE A 32 -7.49 4.78 -24.56
C ILE A 32 -8.87 5.34 -24.19
N ARG A 33 -9.02 5.89 -22.98
CA ARG A 33 -10.23 6.59 -22.56
C ARG A 33 -10.22 8.08 -22.86
N SER A 34 -9.06 8.63 -23.19
CA SER A 34 -8.89 10.06 -23.47
C SER A 34 -9.24 10.38 -24.92
N PRO A 35 -9.56 11.66 -25.22
CA PRO A 35 -9.71 12.12 -26.60
C PRO A 35 -8.42 12.00 -27.45
N LEU A 36 -7.29 11.71 -26.81
CA LEU A 36 -6.00 11.52 -27.50
C LEU A 36 -5.90 10.16 -28.19
N ALA A 37 -6.78 9.21 -27.88
CA ALA A 37 -6.77 7.89 -28.49
C ALA A 37 -7.19 7.95 -29.94
N THR A 38 -6.43 7.30 -30.81
CA THR A 38 -6.64 7.27 -32.27
C THR A 38 -7.40 6.04 -32.76
N TRP A 39 -7.74 5.11 -31.86
CA TRP A 39 -8.50 3.90 -32.17
C TRP A 39 -9.60 3.63 -31.17
N VAL A 40 -10.62 2.89 -31.60
CA VAL A 40 -11.72 2.45 -30.74
C VAL A 40 -11.24 1.40 -29.76
N ASN A 41 -11.51 1.62 -28.47
CA ASN A 41 -11.18 0.69 -27.42
C ASN A 41 -12.15 -0.51 -27.40
N ASN A 42 -11.59 -1.72 -27.26
CA ASN A 42 -12.38 -2.89 -26.92
C ASN A 42 -12.61 -2.92 -25.39
N PRO A 43 -13.87 -2.83 -24.91
CA PRO A 43 -14.18 -2.85 -23.49
C PRO A 43 -13.62 -4.07 -22.75
N GLU A 44 -13.58 -5.23 -23.38
CA GLU A 44 -13.00 -6.44 -22.77
C GLU A 44 -11.53 -6.24 -22.41
N HIS A 45 -10.71 -5.72 -23.32
CA HIS A 45 -9.30 -5.44 -23.06
C HIS A 45 -9.12 -4.42 -21.94
N TYR A 46 -9.99 -3.41 -21.89
CA TYR A 46 -9.97 -2.42 -20.80
C TYR A 46 -10.21 -3.09 -19.46
N TYR A 47 -11.29 -3.88 -19.29
CA TYR A 47 -11.61 -4.49 -17.99
C TYR A 47 -10.61 -5.57 -17.58
N ARG A 48 -10.02 -6.29 -18.53
CA ARG A 48 -8.87 -7.19 -18.26
C ARG A 48 -7.68 -6.42 -17.73
N SER A 49 -7.34 -5.29 -18.35
CA SER A 49 -6.23 -4.45 -17.90
C SER A 49 -6.48 -3.82 -16.53
N VAL A 50 -7.72 -3.41 -16.23
CA VAL A 50 -8.10 -2.89 -14.88
C VAL A 50 -7.96 -3.98 -13.83
N THR A 51 -8.36 -5.22 -14.14
CA THR A 51 -8.18 -6.37 -13.24
C THR A 51 -6.70 -6.62 -12.98
N ALA A 52 -5.87 -6.67 -14.02
CA ALA A 52 -4.44 -6.93 -13.89
C ALA A 52 -3.71 -5.79 -13.15
N HIS A 53 -3.96 -4.54 -13.53
CA HIS A 53 -3.40 -3.38 -12.83
C HIS A 53 -3.79 -3.38 -11.34
N GLY A 54 -5.08 -3.55 -11.05
CA GLY A 54 -5.58 -3.54 -9.67
C GLY A 54 -5.06 -4.70 -8.84
N THR A 55 -5.00 -5.91 -9.38
CA THR A 55 -4.46 -7.10 -8.68
C THR A 55 -2.99 -6.93 -8.35
N VAL A 56 -2.18 -6.45 -9.31
CA VAL A 56 -0.75 -6.21 -9.07
C VAL A 56 -0.55 -5.11 -8.03
N MET A 57 -1.25 -4.01 -8.15
CA MET A 57 -1.06 -2.86 -7.27
C MET A 57 -1.63 -3.10 -5.86
N ALA A 58 -2.73 -3.83 -5.72
CA ALA A 58 -3.35 -4.08 -4.43
C ALA A 58 -2.73 -5.24 -3.64
N TYR A 59 -2.35 -6.32 -4.33
CA TYR A 59 -1.92 -7.55 -3.67
C TYR A 59 -0.44 -7.87 -3.87
N VAL A 60 0.11 -7.70 -5.07
CA VAL A 60 1.47 -8.16 -5.38
C VAL A 60 2.54 -7.18 -4.91
N LEU A 61 2.47 -5.93 -5.38
CA LEU A 61 3.45 -4.89 -5.07
C LEU A 61 3.61 -4.67 -3.56
N PRO A 62 2.54 -4.33 -2.80
CA PRO A 62 2.72 -4.00 -1.40
C PRO A 62 3.08 -5.22 -0.55
N THR A 63 2.60 -6.40 -0.89
CA THR A 63 2.95 -7.64 -0.19
C THR A 63 4.43 -7.97 -0.35
N LEU A 64 4.95 -7.95 -1.57
CA LEU A 64 6.36 -8.20 -1.82
C LEU A 64 7.26 -7.13 -1.18
N VAL A 65 6.87 -5.86 -1.25
CA VAL A 65 7.62 -4.78 -0.58
C VAL A 65 7.58 -4.96 0.94
N ALA A 66 6.42 -5.22 1.54
CA ALA A 66 6.29 -5.42 2.98
C ALA A 66 7.10 -6.63 3.47
N MET A 67 7.07 -7.75 2.73
CA MET A 67 7.86 -8.94 3.05
C MET A 67 9.36 -8.66 2.93
N GLY A 68 9.83 -8.14 1.79
CA GLY A 68 11.24 -7.86 1.55
C GLY A 68 11.79 -6.83 2.54
N PHE A 69 11.12 -5.70 2.67
CA PHE A 69 11.47 -4.66 3.64
C PHE A 69 11.43 -5.20 5.07
N GLY A 70 10.39 -5.97 5.41
CA GLY A 70 10.22 -6.56 6.73
C GLY A 70 11.35 -7.52 7.11
N TYR A 71 11.85 -8.35 6.19
CA TYR A 71 13.02 -9.19 6.43
C TYR A 71 14.30 -8.36 6.67
N ALA A 72 14.51 -7.31 5.86
CA ALA A 72 15.64 -6.41 6.06
C ALA A 72 15.57 -5.70 7.42
N ILE A 73 14.41 -5.15 7.77
CA ILE A 73 14.18 -4.48 9.06
C ILE A 73 14.41 -5.43 10.24
N THR A 74 13.99 -6.69 10.12
CA THR A 74 14.18 -7.69 11.17
C THR A 74 15.67 -7.91 11.48
N GLU A 75 16.51 -8.15 10.48
CA GLU A 75 17.94 -8.33 10.70
C GLU A 75 18.62 -7.06 11.21
N LEU A 76 18.29 -5.91 10.63
CA LEU A 76 18.88 -4.63 11.00
C LEU A 76 18.48 -4.16 12.41
N ALA A 77 17.20 -4.30 12.78
CA ALA A 77 16.68 -3.84 14.07
C ALA A 77 17.06 -4.78 15.22
N LEU A 78 16.98 -6.09 15.00
CA LEU A 78 17.29 -7.09 16.02
C LEU A 78 18.80 -7.40 16.09
N LYS A 79 19.59 -6.91 15.13
CA LYS A 79 21.05 -7.15 15.00
C LYS A 79 21.42 -8.63 15.04
N ARG A 80 20.62 -9.46 14.40
CA ARG A 80 20.80 -10.91 14.34
C ARG A 80 20.31 -11.46 13.00
N PRO A 81 20.83 -12.60 12.54
CA PRO A 81 20.36 -13.28 11.35
C PRO A 81 18.86 -13.63 11.45
N LEU A 82 18.17 -13.59 10.31
CA LEU A 82 16.77 -14.00 10.21
C LEU A 82 16.61 -15.49 10.54
N ILE A 83 15.84 -15.79 11.56
CA ILE A 83 15.44 -17.15 11.89
C ILE A 83 14.43 -17.62 10.84
N GLY A 84 14.67 -18.80 10.25
CA GLY A 84 13.75 -19.40 9.30
C GLY A 84 13.94 -18.95 7.86
N LEU A 85 15.16 -18.57 7.45
CA LEU A 85 15.46 -18.09 6.09
C LEU A 85 14.98 -19.04 4.98
N ARG A 86 15.05 -20.37 5.18
CA ARG A 86 14.51 -21.35 4.22
C ARG A 86 12.99 -21.22 4.02
N TRP A 87 12.27 -20.96 5.10
CA TRP A 87 10.82 -20.75 5.05
C TRP A 87 10.47 -19.38 4.44
N ALA A 88 11.30 -18.38 4.66
CA ALA A 88 11.16 -17.08 3.99
C ALA A 88 11.30 -17.21 2.46
N TRP A 89 12.22 -18.05 1.99
CA TRP A 89 12.32 -18.39 0.56
C TRP A 89 11.09 -19.19 0.07
N ALA A 90 10.58 -20.14 0.86
CA ALA A 90 9.35 -20.85 0.52
C ALA A 90 8.16 -19.89 0.37
N GLY A 91 8.00 -18.95 1.30
CA GLY A 91 7.00 -17.87 1.19
C GLY A 91 7.16 -17.03 -0.07
N PHE A 92 8.39 -16.65 -0.42
CA PHE A 92 8.69 -15.92 -1.66
C PHE A 92 8.25 -16.70 -2.90
N TRP A 93 8.59 -18.00 -2.99
CA TRP A 93 8.22 -18.83 -4.13
C TRP A 93 6.71 -19.04 -4.25
N LEU A 94 5.99 -19.15 -3.13
CA LEU A 94 4.53 -19.22 -3.14
C LEU A 94 3.92 -17.92 -3.68
N VAL A 95 4.40 -16.75 -3.22
CA VAL A 95 3.93 -15.45 -3.73
C VAL A 95 4.23 -15.28 -5.22
N LEU A 96 5.44 -15.67 -5.66
CA LEU A 96 5.82 -15.59 -7.07
C LEU A 96 4.96 -16.53 -7.92
N ALA A 97 4.81 -17.78 -7.52
CA ALA A 97 3.98 -18.75 -8.23
C ALA A 97 2.51 -18.29 -8.32
N GLY A 98 1.95 -17.79 -7.20
CA GLY A 98 0.59 -17.23 -7.18
C GLY A 98 0.45 -16.03 -8.10
N THR A 99 1.42 -15.13 -8.10
CA THR A 99 1.46 -13.97 -9.00
C THR A 99 1.47 -14.40 -10.46
N LEU A 100 2.31 -15.37 -10.83
CA LEU A 100 2.41 -15.85 -12.21
C LEU A 100 1.13 -16.58 -12.66
N VAL A 101 0.54 -17.43 -11.80
CA VAL A 101 -0.73 -18.11 -12.11
C VAL A 101 -1.85 -17.10 -12.35
N ALA A 102 -2.00 -16.10 -11.49
CA ALA A 102 -3.00 -15.05 -11.66
C ALA A 102 -2.72 -14.22 -12.93
N ALA A 103 -1.46 -13.83 -13.17
CA ALA A 103 -1.06 -13.03 -14.34
C ALA A 103 -1.36 -13.76 -15.66
N VAL A 104 -1.01 -15.05 -15.77
CA VAL A 104 -1.32 -15.87 -16.94
C VAL A 104 -2.84 -15.98 -17.14
N THR A 105 -3.60 -16.21 -16.09
CA THR A 105 -5.06 -16.33 -16.17
C THR A 105 -5.69 -15.02 -16.68
N MET A 106 -5.21 -13.87 -16.20
CA MET A 106 -5.65 -12.55 -16.69
C MET A 106 -5.22 -12.30 -18.14
N ALA A 107 -4.01 -12.66 -18.51
CA ALA A 107 -3.51 -12.52 -19.88
C ALA A 107 -4.32 -13.35 -20.89
N LEU A 108 -4.76 -14.54 -20.49
CA LEU A 108 -5.64 -15.41 -21.31
C LEU A 108 -7.10 -14.94 -21.38
N GLY A 109 -7.46 -13.81 -20.74
CA GLY A 109 -8.83 -13.28 -20.74
C GLY A 109 -9.80 -14.00 -19.82
N LYS A 110 -9.31 -14.87 -18.94
CA LYS A 110 -10.13 -15.70 -18.05
C LYS A 110 -10.33 -15.09 -16.65
N ALA A 111 -10.01 -13.78 -16.49
CA ALA A 111 -10.24 -13.04 -15.27
C ALA A 111 -10.43 -11.54 -15.58
N SER A 112 -11.67 -11.08 -15.62
CA SER A 112 -12.06 -9.66 -15.80
C SER A 112 -12.99 -9.24 -14.68
N VAL A 113 -12.63 -9.57 -13.44
CA VAL A 113 -13.47 -9.43 -12.24
C VAL A 113 -13.03 -8.28 -11.33
N LEU A 114 -12.10 -7.43 -11.78
CA LEU A 114 -11.44 -6.41 -10.97
C LEU A 114 -10.59 -7.04 -9.85
N TYR A 115 -9.92 -6.23 -9.05
CA TYR A 115 -9.20 -6.74 -7.87
C TYR A 115 -10.13 -7.03 -6.68
N THR A 116 -11.40 -6.55 -6.76
CA THR A 116 -12.43 -6.76 -5.74
C THR A 116 -13.25 -8.03 -5.98
N PHE A 117 -13.14 -8.62 -7.17
CA PHE A 117 -13.80 -9.86 -7.63
C PHE A 117 -15.25 -10.07 -7.12
N TYR A 118 -16.03 -8.99 -7.01
CA TYR A 118 -17.40 -9.07 -6.52
C TYR A 118 -18.31 -9.95 -7.41
N PRO A 119 -19.02 -10.90 -6.82
CA PRO A 119 -20.08 -11.62 -7.52
C PRO A 119 -21.12 -10.66 -8.14
N PRO A 120 -21.83 -11.04 -9.20
CA PRO A 120 -21.97 -12.42 -9.72
C PRO A 120 -20.92 -12.88 -10.73
N MET A 121 -20.05 -11.98 -11.21
CA MET A 121 -19.03 -12.35 -12.20
C MET A 121 -17.93 -13.21 -11.57
N LEU A 122 -17.61 -14.35 -12.19
CA LEU A 122 -16.58 -15.26 -11.75
C LEU A 122 -15.47 -15.40 -12.78
N ALA A 123 -14.22 -15.26 -12.31
CA ALA A 123 -13.03 -15.63 -13.06
C ALA A 123 -12.82 -17.15 -13.07
N SER A 124 -11.88 -17.61 -13.89
CA SER A 124 -11.36 -18.97 -13.81
C SER A 124 -10.83 -19.28 -12.40
N PRO A 125 -10.99 -20.52 -11.90
CA PRO A 125 -10.47 -20.93 -10.60
C PRO A 125 -8.98 -20.65 -10.40
N PHE A 126 -8.19 -20.72 -11.46
CA PHE A 126 -6.75 -20.45 -11.41
C PHE A 126 -6.42 -19.01 -10.97
N TYR A 127 -7.26 -18.02 -11.28
CA TYR A 127 -7.07 -16.67 -10.78
C TYR A 127 -7.14 -16.63 -9.25
N TYR A 128 -8.18 -17.25 -8.69
CA TYR A 128 -8.38 -17.29 -7.23
C TYR A 128 -7.32 -18.14 -6.51
N ILE A 129 -6.92 -19.26 -7.09
CA ILE A 129 -5.80 -20.07 -6.59
C ILE A 129 -4.52 -19.22 -6.56
N GLY A 130 -4.27 -18.45 -7.61
CA GLY A 130 -3.14 -17.52 -7.67
C GLY A 130 -3.16 -16.50 -6.51
N VAL A 131 -4.31 -15.86 -6.26
CA VAL A 131 -4.48 -14.91 -5.15
C VAL A 131 -4.30 -15.59 -3.79
N VAL A 132 -4.86 -16.80 -3.60
CA VAL A 132 -4.69 -17.57 -2.36
C VAL A 132 -3.22 -17.90 -2.10
N LEU A 133 -2.46 -18.29 -3.13
CA LEU A 133 -1.02 -18.57 -2.98
C LEU A 133 -0.23 -17.33 -2.55
N VAL A 134 -0.59 -16.13 -3.06
CA VAL A 134 0.01 -14.87 -2.60
C VAL A 134 -0.28 -14.64 -1.11
N VAL A 135 -1.50 -14.85 -0.67
CA VAL A 135 -1.90 -14.67 0.74
C VAL A 135 -1.18 -15.69 1.63
N VAL A 136 -1.22 -16.97 1.29
CA VAL A 136 -0.59 -18.04 2.08
C VAL A 136 0.93 -17.84 2.17
N GLY A 137 1.58 -17.48 1.06
CA GLY A 137 3.02 -17.17 1.05
C GLY A 137 3.35 -16.00 1.97
N SER A 138 2.49 -14.97 2.02
CA SER A 138 2.67 -13.83 2.92
C SER A 138 2.41 -14.18 4.40
N TRP A 139 1.54 -15.15 4.70
CA TRP A 139 1.35 -15.62 6.08
C TRP A 139 2.58 -16.36 6.64
N VAL A 140 3.41 -16.94 5.78
CA VAL A 140 4.73 -17.45 6.19
C VAL A 140 5.59 -16.28 6.73
N TRP A 141 5.58 -15.13 6.07
CA TRP A 141 6.26 -13.93 6.59
C TRP A 141 5.71 -13.49 7.95
N VAL A 142 4.39 -13.47 8.13
CA VAL A 142 3.76 -13.13 9.43
C VAL A 142 4.24 -14.06 10.55
N ALA A 143 4.27 -15.36 10.29
CA ALA A 143 4.76 -16.35 11.25
C ALA A 143 6.23 -16.10 11.60
N LEU A 144 7.07 -15.84 10.60
CA LEU A 144 8.50 -15.57 10.80
C LEU A 144 8.74 -14.27 11.59
N MET A 145 7.95 -13.21 11.37
CA MET A 145 8.06 -11.99 12.16
C MET A 145 7.76 -12.26 13.64
N SER A 146 6.73 -13.07 13.92
CA SER A 146 6.37 -13.50 15.27
C SER A 146 7.46 -14.34 15.94
N ILE A 147 8.04 -15.30 15.21
CA ILE A 147 9.12 -16.16 15.69
C ILE A 147 10.36 -15.33 16.02
N ASN A 148 10.78 -14.45 15.12
CA ASN A 148 11.96 -13.61 15.32
C ASN A 148 11.79 -12.64 16.51
N LEU A 149 10.60 -12.03 16.66
CA LEU A 149 10.30 -11.18 17.82
C LEU A 149 10.33 -11.96 19.14
N ARG A 150 9.69 -13.16 19.18
CA ARG A 150 9.67 -14.01 20.39
C ARG A 150 11.08 -14.43 20.79
N ALA A 151 11.90 -14.87 19.83
CA ALA A 151 13.28 -15.26 20.08
C ALA A 151 14.10 -14.07 20.61
N TRP A 152 13.95 -12.89 20.00
CA TRP A 152 14.65 -11.70 20.48
C TRP A 152 14.22 -11.30 21.91
N LYS A 153 12.93 -11.35 22.23
CA LYS A 153 12.41 -11.05 23.57
C LYS A 153 12.94 -12.02 24.63
N LYS A 154 13.07 -13.31 24.27
CA LYS A 154 13.66 -14.31 25.16
C LYS A 154 15.11 -13.97 25.54
N ASP A 155 15.89 -13.51 24.55
CA ASP A 155 17.30 -13.15 24.75
C ASP A 155 17.50 -11.74 25.33
N ASN A 156 16.43 -10.91 25.37
CA ASN A 156 16.45 -9.53 25.85
C ASN A 156 15.29 -9.25 26.82
N PRO A 157 15.22 -9.94 27.96
CA PRO A 157 14.14 -9.75 28.91
C PRO A 157 14.08 -8.30 29.43
N GLY A 158 12.89 -7.75 29.53
CA GLY A 158 12.65 -6.38 30.02
C GLY A 158 13.02 -5.25 29.04
N ARG A 159 13.71 -5.53 27.94
CA ARG A 159 14.08 -4.50 26.96
C ARG A 159 12.89 -4.11 26.07
N ALA A 160 12.82 -2.84 25.70
CA ALA A 160 11.87 -2.36 24.70
C ALA A 160 12.22 -2.93 23.31
N VAL A 161 11.20 -3.44 22.61
CA VAL A 161 11.35 -3.88 21.21
C VAL A 161 11.80 -2.69 20.36
N PRO A 162 12.83 -2.84 19.50
CA PRO A 162 13.21 -1.77 18.59
C PRO A 162 12.01 -1.27 17.76
N LEU A 163 11.83 0.05 17.65
CA LEU A 163 10.64 0.66 17.03
C LEU A 163 10.38 0.14 15.61
N ALA A 164 11.43 -0.02 14.81
CA ALA A 164 11.31 -0.56 13.45
C ALA A 164 10.74 -1.99 13.45
N MET A 165 11.20 -2.86 14.36
CA MET A 165 10.66 -4.20 14.51
C MET A 165 9.24 -4.20 15.06
N PHE A 166 8.93 -3.29 15.99
CA PHE A 166 7.58 -3.13 16.52
C PHE A 166 6.57 -2.79 15.41
N GLY A 167 6.88 -1.79 14.57
CA GLY A 167 6.06 -1.43 13.42
C GLY A 167 5.95 -2.55 12.39
N ASN A 168 7.03 -3.30 12.13
CA ASN A 168 7.04 -4.43 11.21
C ASN A 168 6.11 -5.56 11.67
N VAL A 169 6.13 -5.91 12.95
CA VAL A 169 5.24 -6.92 13.53
C VAL A 169 3.79 -6.43 13.59
N ALA A 170 3.57 -5.14 13.92
CA ALA A 170 2.23 -4.55 13.84
C ALA A 170 1.65 -4.68 12.44
N GLY A 171 2.42 -4.35 11.40
CA GLY A 171 2.03 -4.52 10.00
C GLY A 171 1.75 -5.97 9.63
N ALA A 172 2.56 -6.92 10.12
CA ALA A 172 2.37 -8.34 9.87
C ALA A 172 1.05 -8.86 10.51
N TYR A 173 0.75 -8.46 11.73
CA TYR A 173 -0.50 -8.85 12.40
C TYR A 173 -1.73 -8.20 11.77
N LEU A 174 -1.62 -6.93 11.39
CA LEU A 174 -2.67 -6.25 10.65
C LEU A 174 -2.98 -6.98 9.34
N TRP A 175 -1.95 -7.35 8.58
CA TRP A 175 -2.10 -8.08 7.33
C TRP A 175 -2.74 -9.45 7.53
N ALA A 176 -2.28 -10.24 8.51
CA ALA A 176 -2.85 -11.56 8.78
C ALA A 176 -4.35 -11.48 9.01
N TRP A 177 -4.79 -10.53 9.84
CA TRP A 177 -6.20 -10.36 10.17
C TRP A 177 -7.02 -9.74 9.03
N THR A 178 -6.45 -8.77 8.33
CA THR A 178 -7.07 -8.13 7.17
C THR A 178 -7.30 -9.12 6.03
N SER A 179 -6.29 -9.90 5.68
CA SER A 179 -6.37 -10.85 4.56
C SER A 179 -7.30 -12.04 4.83
N LEU A 180 -7.65 -12.28 6.09
CA LEU A 180 -8.56 -13.36 6.48
C LEU A 180 -9.97 -13.17 5.90
N GLY A 181 -10.49 -11.93 5.83
CA GLY A 181 -11.80 -11.63 5.24
C GLY A 181 -11.89 -12.10 3.79
N ALA A 182 -10.95 -11.65 2.95
CA ALA A 182 -10.89 -12.07 1.54
C ALA A 182 -10.56 -13.57 1.40
N ALA A 183 -9.72 -14.14 2.28
CA ALA A 183 -9.43 -15.57 2.26
C ALA A 183 -10.70 -16.41 2.52
N ILE A 184 -11.50 -16.03 3.50
CA ILE A 184 -12.80 -16.70 3.78
C ILE A 184 -13.73 -16.55 2.57
N GLU A 185 -13.89 -15.34 2.04
CA GLU A 185 -14.72 -15.09 0.86
C GLU A 185 -14.31 -15.99 -0.31
N VAL A 186 -13.02 -15.99 -0.63
CA VAL A 186 -12.50 -16.78 -1.76
C VAL A 186 -12.67 -18.28 -1.52
N LEU A 187 -12.27 -18.79 -0.37
CA LEU A 187 -12.24 -20.23 -0.12
C LEU A 187 -13.63 -20.83 0.12
N VAL A 188 -14.56 -20.06 0.70
CA VAL A 188 -15.88 -20.56 1.10
C VAL A 188 -16.95 -20.27 0.05
N LEU A 189 -16.86 -19.16 -0.68
CA LEU A 189 -17.90 -18.73 -1.60
C LEU A 189 -17.44 -18.76 -3.06
N ILE A 190 -16.36 -18.06 -3.39
CA ILE A 190 -16.00 -17.77 -4.78
C ILE A 190 -15.32 -18.95 -5.47
N LEU A 191 -14.33 -19.58 -4.83
CA LEU A 191 -13.59 -20.70 -5.43
C LEU A 191 -14.50 -21.91 -5.64
N PRO A 192 -15.36 -22.34 -4.67
CA PRO A 192 -16.34 -23.39 -4.93
C PRO A 192 -17.28 -23.08 -6.10
N ALA A 193 -17.79 -21.86 -6.20
CA ALA A 193 -18.63 -21.47 -7.34
C ALA A 193 -17.84 -21.48 -8.66
N SER A 194 -16.60 -21.00 -8.67
CA SER A 194 -15.75 -21.00 -9.87
C SER A 194 -15.31 -22.42 -10.32
N LEU A 195 -15.32 -23.39 -9.41
CA LEU A 195 -15.11 -24.81 -9.70
C LEU A 195 -16.39 -25.53 -10.15
N GLY A 196 -17.54 -24.83 -10.19
CA GLY A 196 -18.82 -25.41 -10.60
C GLY A 196 -19.53 -26.23 -9.52
N PHE A 197 -19.16 -26.07 -8.23
CA PHE A 197 -19.87 -26.76 -7.14
C PHE A 197 -21.23 -26.14 -6.83
N THR A 198 -21.50 -24.94 -7.30
CA THR A 198 -22.77 -24.23 -7.19
C THR A 198 -22.95 -23.24 -8.33
N ASP A 199 -24.21 -23.08 -8.79
CA ASP A 199 -24.60 -22.13 -9.84
C ASP A 199 -25.13 -20.81 -9.27
N VAL A 200 -25.14 -20.70 -7.94
CA VAL A 200 -25.58 -19.49 -7.24
C VAL A 200 -24.58 -19.11 -6.16
N ILE A 201 -24.47 -17.80 -5.87
CA ILE A 201 -23.58 -17.27 -4.85
C ILE A 201 -24.29 -16.19 -4.04
N ASN A 202 -24.05 -16.15 -2.73
CA ASN A 202 -24.55 -15.08 -1.88
C ASN A 202 -23.67 -13.83 -2.08
N ALA A 203 -24.12 -12.93 -2.97
CA ALA A 203 -23.38 -11.73 -3.34
C ALA A 203 -23.27 -10.72 -2.18
N GLY A 204 -24.31 -10.62 -1.34
CA GLY A 204 -24.29 -9.75 -0.17
C GLY A 204 -23.24 -10.19 0.86
N LEU A 205 -23.22 -11.50 1.16
CA LEU A 205 -22.23 -12.08 2.09
C LEU A 205 -20.80 -11.95 1.57
N ALA A 206 -20.56 -12.21 0.27
CA ALA A 206 -19.26 -12.04 -0.36
C ALA A 206 -18.75 -10.59 -0.19
N ARG A 207 -19.59 -9.59 -0.48
CA ARG A 207 -19.24 -8.18 -0.33
C ARG A 207 -18.94 -7.78 1.11
N VAL A 208 -19.63 -8.34 2.09
CA VAL A 208 -19.35 -8.08 3.51
C VAL A 208 -18.03 -8.72 3.93
N PHE A 209 -17.72 -9.95 3.53
CA PHE A 209 -16.40 -10.56 3.78
C PHE A 209 -15.28 -9.76 3.11
N PHE A 210 -15.47 -9.33 1.86
CA PHE A 210 -14.49 -8.49 1.20
C PHE A 210 -14.33 -7.13 1.89
N SER A 211 -15.41 -6.55 2.41
CA SER A 211 -15.35 -5.25 3.09
C SER A 211 -14.48 -5.28 4.35
N TRP A 212 -14.38 -6.42 5.03
CA TRP A 212 -13.41 -6.62 6.11
C TRP A 212 -11.96 -6.39 5.61
N THR A 213 -11.62 -6.87 4.42
CA THR A 213 -10.29 -6.67 3.81
C THR A 213 -10.15 -5.29 3.17
N LEU A 214 -11.18 -4.80 2.50
CA LEU A 214 -11.13 -3.72 1.50
C LEU A 214 -10.49 -2.43 1.98
N HIS A 215 -10.82 -1.97 3.18
CA HIS A 215 -10.20 -0.75 3.73
C HIS A 215 -9.01 -1.05 4.63
N ALA A 216 -9.07 -2.10 5.42
CA ALA A 216 -7.97 -2.46 6.32
C ALA A 216 -6.65 -2.77 5.57
N ILE A 217 -6.73 -3.25 4.33
CA ILE A 217 -5.56 -3.47 3.47
C ILE A 217 -4.79 -2.17 3.16
N VAL A 218 -5.46 -1.02 3.10
CA VAL A 218 -4.81 0.28 2.88
C VAL A 218 -3.85 0.61 4.03
N TYR A 219 -4.22 0.27 5.25
CA TYR A 219 -3.35 0.48 6.41
C TYR A 219 -2.21 -0.53 6.45
N PHE A 220 -2.40 -1.76 5.96
CA PHE A 220 -1.29 -2.68 5.72
C PHE A 220 -0.29 -2.09 4.71
N TRP A 221 -0.75 -1.52 3.60
CA TRP A 221 0.12 -0.83 2.64
C TRP A 221 0.87 0.34 3.27
N LEU A 222 0.25 1.02 4.23
CA LEU A 222 0.79 2.18 4.91
C LEU A 222 1.91 1.81 5.91
N MET A 223 1.89 0.61 6.51
CA MET A 223 2.82 0.22 7.57
C MET A 223 4.30 0.33 7.19
N PRO A 224 4.78 -0.18 6.03
CA PRO A 224 6.17 0.00 5.64
C PRO A 224 6.56 1.48 5.52
N THR A 225 5.67 2.32 4.98
CA THR A 225 5.87 3.78 4.88
C THR A 225 6.02 4.42 6.25
N TYR A 226 5.22 4.04 7.23
CA TYR A 226 5.30 4.59 8.57
C TYR A 226 6.56 4.13 9.32
N ILE A 227 7.03 2.91 9.06
CA ILE A 227 8.34 2.47 9.55
C ILE A 227 9.43 3.38 8.96
N VAL A 228 9.39 3.69 7.68
CA VAL A 228 10.33 4.62 7.04
C VAL A 228 10.23 6.01 7.65
N PHE A 229 9.03 6.55 7.81
CA PHE A 229 8.80 7.86 8.43
C PHE A 229 9.42 7.96 9.83
N TYR A 230 9.19 6.99 10.70
CA TYR A 230 9.68 7.07 12.07
C TYR A 230 11.16 6.71 12.23
N THR A 231 11.64 5.77 11.43
CA THR A 231 12.94 5.14 11.73
C THR A 231 14.04 5.48 10.73
N ILE A 232 13.70 5.97 9.54
CA ILE A 232 14.68 6.29 8.49
C ILE A 232 14.69 7.79 8.17
N VAL A 233 13.53 8.41 7.96
CA VAL A 233 13.43 9.83 7.57
C VAL A 233 14.19 10.76 8.52
N PRO A 234 13.97 10.76 9.85
CA PRO A 234 14.66 11.71 10.73
C PRO A 234 16.17 11.61 10.61
N ARG A 235 16.71 10.40 10.60
CA ARG A 235 18.15 10.17 10.40
C ARG A 235 18.63 10.71 9.05
N ALA A 236 17.93 10.37 7.97
CA ALA A 236 18.34 10.71 6.61
C ALA A 236 18.36 12.23 6.35
N ILE A 237 17.53 13.00 7.05
CA ILE A 237 17.51 14.46 6.98
C ILE A 237 18.35 15.13 8.07
N GLY A 238 19.10 14.36 8.87
CA GLY A 238 19.96 14.88 9.96
C GLY A 238 19.17 15.41 11.15
N ALA A 239 18.06 14.75 11.49
CA ALA A 239 17.20 15.01 12.65
C ALA A 239 17.20 13.84 13.63
N ARG A 240 16.36 13.98 14.66
CA ARG A 240 15.94 12.90 15.56
C ARG A 240 14.45 12.69 15.43
N LEU A 241 13.96 11.48 15.68
CA LEU A 241 12.53 11.22 15.81
C LEU A 241 12.00 11.98 17.03
N TYR A 242 10.92 12.72 16.88
CA TYR A 242 10.35 13.51 17.97
C TYR A 242 10.01 12.63 19.19
N SER A 243 9.23 11.57 19.00
CA SER A 243 8.80 10.67 20.09
C SER A 243 8.63 9.21 19.64
N ASP A 244 9.34 8.29 20.28
CA ASP A 244 9.18 6.83 20.12
C ASP A 244 7.80 6.38 20.62
N THR A 245 7.34 6.92 21.74
CA THR A 245 6.06 6.56 22.34
C THR A 245 4.89 6.91 21.41
N MET A 246 4.87 8.11 20.82
CA MET A 246 3.81 8.52 19.89
C MET A 246 3.79 7.62 18.64
N ALA A 247 4.95 7.24 18.13
CA ALA A 247 5.05 6.31 17.02
C ALA A 247 4.46 4.92 17.35
N ARG A 248 4.73 4.39 18.56
CA ARG A 248 4.13 3.13 19.02
C ARG A 248 2.61 3.24 19.19
N VAL A 249 2.14 4.34 19.78
CA VAL A 249 0.70 4.61 19.90
C VAL A 249 0.05 4.62 18.52
N ALA A 250 0.63 5.30 17.54
CA ALA A 250 0.10 5.29 16.18
C ALA A 250 0.01 3.87 15.60
N PHE A 251 1.05 3.04 15.73
CA PHE A 251 1.03 1.66 15.23
C PHE A 251 -0.09 0.81 15.87
N VAL A 252 -0.28 0.90 17.18
CA VAL A 252 -1.32 0.09 17.85
C VAL A 252 -2.73 0.62 17.57
N LEU A 253 -2.90 1.94 17.42
CA LEU A 253 -4.19 2.51 17.02
C LEU A 253 -4.58 2.11 15.60
N PHE A 254 -3.61 1.92 14.68
CA PHE A 254 -3.91 1.34 13.37
C PHE A 254 -4.39 -0.10 13.46
N LEU A 255 -3.83 -0.93 14.36
CA LEU A 255 -4.36 -2.29 14.59
C LEU A 255 -5.83 -2.24 15.02
N VAL A 256 -6.19 -1.33 15.91
CA VAL A 256 -7.54 -1.24 16.48
C VAL A 256 -8.53 -0.63 15.49
N PHE A 257 -8.22 0.56 14.95
CA PHE A 257 -9.18 1.34 14.18
C PHE A 257 -9.25 0.98 12.69
N SER A 258 -8.33 0.18 12.16
CA SER A 258 -8.40 -0.24 10.75
C SER A 258 -9.50 -1.27 10.46
N MET A 259 -10.00 -1.97 11.46
CA MET A 259 -10.94 -3.07 11.25
C MET A 259 -12.40 -2.63 11.08
N PRO A 260 -12.99 -1.81 11.96
CA PRO A 260 -14.43 -1.52 11.92
C PRO A 260 -14.77 -0.39 10.94
N ILE A 261 -14.23 -0.42 9.72
CA ILE A 261 -14.36 0.72 8.80
C ILE A 261 -14.73 0.35 7.35
N GLY A 262 -14.60 -0.91 6.94
CA GLY A 262 -14.75 -1.30 5.52
C GLY A 262 -16.14 -1.06 4.93
N ILE A 263 -17.19 -1.02 5.75
CA ILE A 263 -18.57 -0.82 5.28
C ILE A 263 -18.82 0.59 4.72
N HIS A 264 -17.95 1.57 4.98
CA HIS A 264 -18.10 2.87 4.31
C HIS A 264 -17.93 2.78 2.77
N HIS A 265 -17.31 1.72 2.26
CA HIS A 265 -17.29 1.42 0.82
C HIS A 265 -18.61 0.81 0.30
N LEU A 266 -19.51 0.42 1.19
CA LEU A 266 -20.81 -0.21 0.89
C LEU A 266 -21.98 0.68 1.30
N PHE A 267 -21.80 1.99 1.42
CA PHE A 267 -22.87 2.91 1.82
C PHE A 267 -24.06 2.89 0.87
N ALA A 268 -23.84 2.69 -0.42
CA ALA A 268 -24.89 2.54 -1.42
C ALA A 268 -25.52 1.13 -1.46
N ASP A 269 -24.97 0.16 -0.71
CA ASP A 269 -25.48 -1.21 -0.73
C ASP A 269 -26.71 -1.35 0.15
N PRO A 270 -27.86 -1.84 -0.39
CA PRO A 270 -29.12 -1.91 0.36
C PRO A 270 -29.13 -2.97 1.46
N GLN A 271 -28.31 -4.02 1.33
CA GLN A 271 -28.25 -5.14 2.29
C GLN A 271 -27.58 -4.78 3.62
N VAL A 272 -26.91 -3.62 3.71
CA VAL A 272 -26.25 -3.17 4.94
C VAL A 272 -27.15 -2.15 5.65
N GLY A 273 -27.54 -2.45 6.89
CA GLY A 273 -28.43 -1.59 7.68
C GLY A 273 -27.77 -0.24 8.06
N ALA A 274 -28.60 0.80 8.22
CA ALA A 274 -28.16 2.17 8.50
C ALA A 274 -27.30 2.29 9.77
N GLY A 275 -27.60 1.52 10.82
CA GLY A 275 -26.84 1.51 12.05
C GLY A 275 -25.37 1.09 11.85
N PHE A 276 -25.13 0.05 11.04
CA PHE A 276 -23.77 -0.38 10.70
C PHE A 276 -23.06 0.64 9.82
N LYS A 277 -23.75 1.26 8.87
CA LYS A 277 -23.20 2.36 8.05
C LYS A 277 -22.73 3.51 8.93
N PHE A 278 -23.53 3.91 9.93
CA PHE A 278 -23.17 4.96 10.89
C PHE A 278 -21.95 4.59 11.73
N VAL A 279 -21.92 3.38 12.32
CA VAL A 279 -20.79 2.93 13.14
C VAL A 279 -19.50 2.93 12.33
N HIS A 280 -19.52 2.41 11.10
CA HIS A 280 -18.33 2.38 10.26
C HIS A 280 -17.91 3.77 9.77
N ALA A 281 -18.82 4.72 9.59
CA ALA A 281 -18.49 6.12 9.34
C ALA A 281 -17.77 6.74 10.55
N ALA A 282 -18.32 6.58 11.74
CA ALA A 282 -17.72 7.08 12.99
C ALA A 282 -16.35 6.45 13.27
N MET A 283 -16.20 5.13 13.09
CA MET A 283 -14.92 4.45 13.27
C MET A 283 -13.88 4.87 12.23
N THR A 284 -14.31 5.20 11.02
CA THR A 284 -13.40 5.75 10.00
C THR A 284 -12.86 7.12 10.41
N ALA A 285 -13.66 7.95 11.09
CA ALA A 285 -13.15 9.19 11.67
C ALA A 285 -12.06 8.91 12.72
N MET A 286 -12.21 7.86 13.53
CA MET A 286 -11.21 7.49 14.56
C MET A 286 -9.87 7.03 13.96
N VAL A 287 -9.85 6.41 12.78
CA VAL A 287 -8.58 5.99 12.15
C VAL A 287 -7.76 7.17 11.61
N SER A 288 -8.34 8.36 11.51
CA SER A 288 -7.56 9.57 11.22
C SER A 288 -6.62 9.97 12.37
N VAL A 289 -6.94 9.59 13.61
CA VAL A 289 -6.15 9.92 14.80
C VAL A 289 -4.70 9.42 14.69
N PRO A 290 -4.41 8.12 14.43
CA PRO A 290 -3.03 7.67 14.28
C PRO A 290 -2.32 8.32 13.09
N THR A 291 -3.03 8.70 12.02
CA THR A 291 -2.45 9.46 10.91
C THR A 291 -2.04 10.87 11.34
N LEU A 292 -2.90 11.58 12.08
CA LEU A 292 -2.59 12.91 12.63
C LEU A 292 -1.44 12.87 13.62
N LEU A 293 -1.37 11.84 14.49
CA LEU A 293 -0.23 11.62 15.39
C LEU A 293 1.07 11.41 14.60
N THR A 294 1.00 10.70 13.47
CA THR A 294 2.15 10.47 12.59
C THR A 294 2.60 11.77 11.94
N VAL A 295 1.66 12.53 11.34
CA VAL A 295 1.95 13.82 10.72
C VAL A 295 2.61 14.76 11.74
N PHE A 296 2.02 14.89 12.94
CA PHE A 296 2.58 15.70 14.01
C PHE A 296 4.01 15.25 14.37
N THR A 297 4.20 13.95 14.63
CA THR A 297 5.49 13.40 15.04
C THR A 297 6.59 13.62 13.99
N ILE A 298 6.25 13.49 12.72
CA ILE A 298 7.22 13.66 11.63
C ILE A 298 7.47 15.14 11.34
N VAL A 299 6.45 15.99 11.34
CA VAL A 299 6.64 17.44 11.19
C VAL A 299 7.51 18.00 12.32
N ALA A 300 7.27 17.58 13.58
CA ALA A 300 8.12 17.93 14.71
C ALA A 300 9.56 17.42 14.54
N SER A 301 9.74 16.21 13.98
CA SER A 301 11.07 15.68 13.66
C SER A 301 11.76 16.49 12.56
N VAL A 302 11.02 16.92 11.54
CA VAL A 302 11.51 17.79 10.45
C VAL A 302 11.87 19.17 11.01
N GLU A 303 11.08 19.72 11.93
CA GLU A 303 11.40 20.97 12.62
C GLU A 303 12.74 20.85 13.38
N ILE A 304 12.98 19.74 14.07
CA ILE A 304 14.27 19.50 14.73
C ILE A 304 15.42 19.61 13.71
N ALA A 305 15.27 19.06 12.50
CA ALA A 305 16.28 19.18 11.45
C ALA A 305 16.61 20.63 11.08
N GLY A 306 15.57 21.45 10.93
CA GLY A 306 15.72 22.89 10.63
C GLY A 306 16.32 23.69 11.79
N ARG A 307 15.89 23.38 13.02
CA ARG A 307 16.44 24.00 14.25
C ARG A 307 17.92 23.68 14.45
N LEU A 308 18.32 22.45 14.26
CA LEU A 308 19.73 22.03 14.36
C LEU A 308 20.62 22.72 13.32
N ARG A 309 20.04 23.24 12.25
CA ARG A 309 20.72 24.05 11.20
C ARG A 309 20.65 25.54 11.45
N GLY A 310 20.24 25.96 12.65
CA GLY A 310 20.18 27.37 13.05
C GLY A 310 18.89 28.11 12.67
N GLY A 311 17.86 27.42 12.21
CA GLY A 311 16.55 28.01 11.92
C GLY A 311 15.86 28.54 13.17
N LYS A 312 15.52 29.83 13.19
CA LYS A 312 14.92 30.54 14.34
C LYS A 312 13.52 31.05 14.01
N GLY A 313 12.74 31.37 15.05
CA GLY A 313 11.38 31.89 14.91
C GLY A 313 10.38 30.87 14.39
N LEU A 314 9.15 31.32 14.08
CA LEU A 314 8.03 30.43 13.75
C LEU A 314 8.26 29.67 12.43
N PHE A 315 8.82 30.30 11.41
CA PHE A 315 9.00 29.72 10.08
C PHE A 315 10.46 29.62 9.62
N GLY A 316 11.42 30.17 10.38
CA GLY A 316 12.84 30.20 9.97
C GLY A 316 13.45 28.79 9.85
N TRP A 317 12.96 27.83 10.60
CA TRP A 317 13.38 26.45 10.51
C TRP A 317 13.02 25.81 9.16
N VAL A 318 11.92 26.21 8.51
CA VAL A 318 11.54 25.69 7.19
C VAL A 318 12.57 26.07 6.13
N ARG A 319 13.09 27.31 6.18
CA ARG A 319 14.14 27.77 5.26
C ARG A 319 15.47 27.06 5.47
N ALA A 320 15.75 26.62 6.70
CA ALA A 320 16.97 25.91 7.08
C ALA A 320 16.92 24.39 6.80
N LEU A 321 15.79 23.86 6.28
CA LEU A 321 15.68 22.45 5.94
C LEU A 321 16.63 22.07 4.80
N PRO A 322 17.09 20.80 4.76
CA PRO A 322 17.99 20.33 3.73
C PRO A 322 17.24 20.02 2.42
N TRP A 323 16.71 21.01 1.75
CA TRP A 323 15.91 20.87 0.51
C TRP A 323 16.65 20.18 -0.65
N GLY A 324 18.00 20.19 -0.61
CA GLY A 324 18.81 19.40 -1.55
C GLY A 324 18.83 17.90 -1.30
N ASN A 325 18.36 17.44 -0.13
CA ASN A 325 18.32 16.03 0.24
C ASN A 325 17.10 15.33 -0.39
N PRO A 326 17.29 14.21 -1.12
CA PRO A 326 16.16 13.48 -1.74
C PRO A 326 15.09 13.02 -0.74
N MET A 327 15.50 12.59 0.47
CA MET A 327 14.55 12.15 1.51
C MET A 327 13.68 13.32 1.99
N MET A 328 14.24 14.53 2.10
CA MET A 328 13.49 15.71 2.48
C MET A 328 12.40 16.05 1.42
N LEU A 329 12.76 15.97 0.14
CA LEU A 329 11.78 16.16 -0.94
C LEU A 329 10.70 15.08 -0.92
N ALA A 330 11.11 13.81 -0.78
CA ALA A 330 10.17 12.68 -0.78
C ALA A 330 9.16 12.77 0.36
N VAL A 331 9.60 13.07 1.59
CA VAL A 331 8.68 13.19 2.73
C VAL A 331 7.74 14.40 2.56
N THR A 332 8.23 15.50 2.02
CA THR A 332 7.39 16.68 1.74
C THR A 332 6.31 16.35 0.72
N PHE A 333 6.68 15.73 -0.40
CA PHE A 333 5.71 15.38 -1.45
C PHE A 333 4.76 14.27 -1.01
N SER A 334 5.25 13.30 -0.24
CA SER A 334 4.39 12.28 0.37
C SER A 334 3.35 12.91 1.28
N PHE A 335 3.71 13.89 2.11
CA PHE A 335 2.74 14.58 2.99
C PHE A 335 1.77 15.49 2.21
N VAL A 336 2.21 16.14 1.14
CA VAL A 336 1.28 16.89 0.28
C VAL A 336 0.23 15.96 -0.31
N MET A 337 0.65 14.83 -0.90
CA MET A 337 -0.27 13.85 -1.49
C MET A 337 -1.14 13.15 -0.43
N LEU A 338 -0.57 12.86 0.75
CA LEU A 338 -1.31 12.29 1.88
C LEU A 338 -2.36 13.29 2.42
N GLY A 339 -2.05 14.59 2.43
CA GLY A 339 -2.96 15.64 2.87
C GLY A 339 -4.18 15.75 1.94
N PHE A 340 -3.96 15.89 0.64
CA PHE A 340 -5.06 15.93 -0.34
C PHE A 340 -5.84 14.61 -0.39
N GLY A 341 -5.14 13.49 -0.44
CA GLY A 341 -5.76 12.18 -0.43
C GLY A 341 -6.51 11.89 0.86
N GLY A 342 -5.97 12.28 2.02
CA GLY A 342 -6.61 12.13 3.33
C GLY A 342 -7.90 12.96 3.46
N ALA A 343 -7.88 14.21 2.98
CA ALA A 343 -9.09 15.02 2.89
C ALA A 343 -10.16 14.33 2.03
N GLY A 344 -9.75 13.75 0.88
CA GLY A 344 -10.63 12.91 0.06
C GLY A 344 -11.22 11.72 0.81
N GLY A 345 -10.45 11.11 1.72
CA GLY A 345 -10.91 10.02 2.59
C GLY A 345 -11.96 10.45 3.61
N ILE A 346 -11.79 11.62 4.21
CA ILE A 346 -12.79 12.21 5.13
C ILE A 346 -14.12 12.45 4.40
N ILE A 347 -14.07 12.92 3.16
CA ILE A 347 -15.25 13.07 2.31
C ILE A 347 -15.89 11.70 2.01
N ASN A 348 -15.10 10.70 1.64
CA ASN A 348 -15.59 9.35 1.37
C ASN A 348 -16.27 8.69 2.58
N MET A 349 -15.82 8.97 3.80
CA MET A 349 -16.42 8.39 5.02
C MET A 349 -17.71 9.08 5.45
N SER A 350 -17.94 10.31 5.03
CA SER A 350 -19.19 11.04 5.29
C SER A 350 -20.32 10.42 4.47
N TYR A 351 -21.33 9.85 5.11
CA TYR A 351 -22.42 9.19 4.42
C TYR A 351 -23.07 10.11 3.38
N GLN A 352 -23.40 11.32 3.76
CA GLN A 352 -24.06 12.29 2.90
C GLN A 352 -23.18 12.73 1.72
N MET A 353 -21.90 13.00 1.97
CA MET A 353 -20.97 13.37 0.89
C MET A 353 -20.65 12.19 -0.02
N ASN A 354 -20.63 10.98 0.55
CA ASN A 354 -20.38 9.75 -0.20
C ASN A 354 -21.46 9.51 -1.27
N GLU A 355 -22.70 9.85 -1.02
CA GLU A 355 -23.79 9.72 -2.01
C GLU A 355 -23.47 10.48 -3.31
N THR A 356 -22.85 11.66 -3.21
CA THR A 356 -22.49 12.47 -4.38
C THR A 356 -21.29 11.89 -5.16
N ILE A 357 -20.32 11.32 -4.46
CA ILE A 357 -19.05 10.89 -5.07
C ILE A 357 -18.95 9.38 -5.27
N HIS A 358 -19.91 8.60 -4.76
CA HIS A 358 -19.89 7.13 -4.84
C HIS A 358 -19.82 6.67 -6.31
N ASN A 359 -18.90 5.74 -6.59
CA ASN A 359 -18.62 5.23 -7.93
C ASN A 359 -18.18 6.27 -8.99
N THR A 360 -17.85 7.50 -8.58
CA THR A 360 -17.26 8.51 -9.48
C THR A 360 -15.73 8.43 -9.52
N GLN A 361 -15.12 9.21 -10.41
CA GLN A 361 -13.65 9.36 -10.51
C GLN A 361 -13.02 9.96 -9.26
N TRP A 362 -13.77 10.63 -8.39
CA TRP A 362 -13.30 11.10 -7.08
C TRP A 362 -12.65 9.98 -6.27
N VAL A 363 -13.32 8.83 -6.17
CA VAL A 363 -12.80 7.67 -5.42
C VAL A 363 -11.46 7.21 -5.99
N THR A 364 -11.33 7.21 -7.32
CA THR A 364 -10.08 6.85 -8.01
C THR A 364 -8.97 7.85 -7.70
N GLY A 365 -9.28 9.15 -7.76
CA GLY A 365 -8.33 10.22 -7.41
C GLY A 365 -7.83 10.10 -5.96
N HIS A 366 -8.76 9.92 -5.02
CA HIS A 366 -8.47 9.77 -3.60
C HIS A 366 -7.45 8.66 -3.32
N PHE A 367 -7.72 7.43 -3.71
CA PHE A 367 -6.83 6.33 -3.34
C PHE A 367 -5.52 6.33 -4.14
N HIS A 368 -5.48 6.89 -5.36
CA HIS A 368 -4.22 7.06 -6.08
C HIS A 368 -3.30 8.06 -5.40
N LEU A 369 -3.80 9.19 -4.88
CA LEU A 369 -2.96 10.13 -4.12
C LEU A 369 -2.40 9.51 -2.85
N ILE A 370 -3.21 8.73 -2.10
CA ILE A 370 -2.73 8.10 -0.88
C ILE A 370 -1.79 6.96 -1.21
N PHE A 371 -2.26 5.95 -1.94
CA PHE A 371 -1.50 4.73 -2.15
C PHE A 371 -0.37 4.94 -3.16
N ALA A 372 -0.70 5.20 -4.42
CA ALA A 372 0.32 5.32 -5.45
C ALA A 372 1.19 6.56 -5.23
N GLY A 373 0.59 7.69 -4.83
CA GLY A 373 1.31 8.92 -4.54
C GLY A 373 2.19 8.82 -3.29
N ALA A 374 1.56 8.90 -2.12
CA ALA A 374 2.28 9.05 -0.86
C ALA A 374 3.00 7.78 -0.41
N ILE A 375 2.32 6.63 -0.43
CA ILE A 375 2.84 5.37 0.12
C ILE A 375 3.93 4.79 -0.78
N VAL A 376 3.65 4.64 -2.08
CA VAL A 376 4.59 4.03 -3.04
C VAL A 376 5.86 4.87 -3.19
N LEU A 377 5.77 6.22 -3.10
CA LEU A 377 6.95 7.08 -3.07
C LEU A 377 7.90 6.71 -1.92
N MET A 378 7.36 6.38 -0.75
CA MET A 378 8.19 5.97 0.39
C MET A 378 8.71 4.53 0.28
N TYR A 379 8.05 3.67 -0.51
CA TYR A 379 8.60 2.36 -0.89
C TYR A 379 9.87 2.51 -1.74
N PHE A 380 9.87 3.48 -2.67
CA PHE A 380 11.08 3.79 -3.45
C PHE A 380 12.20 4.29 -2.54
N MET A 381 11.88 5.16 -1.58
CA MET A 381 12.86 5.67 -0.62
C MET A 381 13.42 4.56 0.28
N ALA A 382 12.58 3.61 0.70
CA ALA A 382 13.03 2.44 1.44
C ALA A 382 14.03 1.61 0.62
N ALA A 383 13.74 1.39 -0.66
CA ALA A 383 14.64 0.67 -1.57
C ALA A 383 15.98 1.45 -1.75
N TYR A 384 15.93 2.74 -2.02
CA TYR A 384 17.15 3.56 -2.18
C TYR A 384 18.03 3.58 -0.94
N GLU A 385 17.45 3.69 0.25
CA GLU A 385 18.18 3.69 1.53
C GLU A 385 18.80 2.34 1.88
N LEU A 386 18.11 1.25 1.53
CA LEU A 386 18.61 -0.10 1.80
C LEU A 386 19.56 -0.62 0.70
N TRP A 387 19.56 -0.01 -0.49
CA TRP A 387 20.28 -0.53 -1.65
C TRP A 387 21.76 -0.79 -1.40
N PRO A 388 22.53 0.14 -0.76
CA PRO A 388 23.93 -0.12 -0.44
C PRO A 388 24.12 -1.32 0.48
N GLN A 389 23.25 -1.49 1.46
CA GLN A 389 23.29 -2.59 2.43
C GLN A 389 23.01 -3.95 1.78
N LEU A 390 22.11 -3.95 0.80
CA LEU A 390 21.68 -5.17 0.09
C LEU A 390 22.69 -5.61 -0.95
N THR A 391 23.30 -4.66 -1.66
CA THR A 391 24.13 -4.93 -2.84
C THR A 391 25.63 -4.80 -2.57
N GLY A 392 26.01 -4.10 -1.51
CA GLY A 392 27.39 -3.71 -1.26
C GLY A 392 27.92 -2.67 -2.27
N CYS A 393 27.03 -2.00 -3.01
CA CYS A 393 27.38 -0.96 -3.97
C CYS A 393 27.29 0.44 -3.36
N ALA A 394 27.83 1.43 -4.04
CA ALA A 394 27.65 2.82 -3.67
C ALA A 394 26.15 3.21 -3.69
N PRO A 395 25.74 4.22 -2.89
CA PRO A 395 24.38 4.73 -2.93
C PRO A 395 23.97 5.16 -4.35
N PRO A 396 22.68 4.99 -4.73
CA PRO A 396 22.17 5.49 -6.01
C PRO A 396 22.36 7.01 -6.14
N SER A 397 22.46 7.51 -7.37
CA SER A 397 22.71 8.93 -7.64
C SER A 397 21.62 9.85 -7.07
N PRO A 398 21.95 10.81 -6.19
CA PRO A 398 20.96 11.76 -5.66
C PRO A 398 20.26 12.59 -6.74
N ARG A 399 20.91 12.83 -7.89
CA ARG A 399 20.31 13.56 -9.02
C ARG A 399 19.22 12.72 -9.66
N LEU A 400 19.47 11.43 -9.92
CA LEU A 400 18.48 10.51 -10.49
C LEU A 400 17.32 10.29 -9.52
N ILE A 401 17.60 10.10 -8.23
CA ILE A 401 16.56 9.98 -7.19
C ILE A 401 15.67 11.23 -7.18
N LYS A 402 16.25 12.44 -7.18
CA LYS A 402 15.45 13.69 -7.21
C LYS A 402 14.62 13.80 -8.49
N ALA A 403 15.16 13.48 -9.64
CA ALA A 403 14.43 13.47 -10.90
C ALA A 403 13.23 12.50 -10.85
N GLN A 404 13.45 11.30 -10.29
CA GLN A 404 12.40 10.30 -10.11
C GLN A 404 11.31 10.79 -9.13
N ILE A 405 11.68 11.37 -7.99
CA ILE A 405 10.74 11.92 -7.00
C ILE A 405 9.88 13.04 -7.61
N TRP A 406 10.51 13.97 -8.33
CA TRP A 406 9.80 15.07 -8.99
C TRP A 406 8.85 14.57 -10.07
N SER A 407 9.29 13.69 -10.95
CA SER A 407 8.43 13.12 -11.99
C SER A 407 7.29 12.30 -11.40
N TRP A 408 7.52 11.57 -10.29
CA TRP A 408 6.46 10.87 -9.58
C TRP A 408 5.41 11.80 -9.00
N PHE A 409 5.84 12.83 -8.28
CA PHE A 409 4.95 13.83 -7.69
C PHE A 409 4.13 14.57 -8.75
N VAL A 410 4.80 15.11 -9.76
CA VAL A 410 4.12 15.85 -10.85
C VAL A 410 3.16 14.92 -11.59
N GLY A 411 3.60 13.73 -11.96
CA GLY A 411 2.76 12.75 -12.64
C GLY A 411 1.51 12.39 -11.81
N MET A 412 1.68 12.20 -10.50
CA MET A 412 0.57 11.89 -9.59
C MET A 412 -0.45 13.04 -9.48
N MET A 413 0.04 14.28 -9.35
CA MET A 413 -0.84 15.45 -9.28
C MET A 413 -1.60 15.67 -10.60
N VAL A 414 -0.90 15.56 -11.73
CA VAL A 414 -1.51 15.69 -13.07
C VAL A 414 -2.49 14.56 -13.38
N LEU A 415 -2.24 13.36 -12.88
CA LEU A 415 -3.17 12.23 -13.02
C LEU A 415 -4.41 12.39 -12.14
N SER A 416 -4.21 12.65 -10.84
CA SER A 416 -5.24 12.44 -9.81
C SER A 416 -6.07 13.68 -9.50
N MET A 417 -5.52 14.90 -9.59
CA MET A 417 -6.28 16.12 -9.27
C MET A 417 -7.45 16.35 -10.24
N PRO A 418 -7.30 16.15 -11.57
CA PRO A 418 -8.44 16.21 -12.48
C PRO A 418 -9.54 15.18 -12.16
N TRP A 419 -9.19 14.00 -11.65
CA TRP A 419 -10.20 13.00 -11.26
C TRP A 419 -11.06 13.43 -10.08
N HIS A 420 -10.51 14.20 -9.13
CA HIS A 420 -11.32 14.76 -8.05
C HIS A 420 -12.33 15.77 -8.62
N LEU A 421 -11.91 16.63 -9.55
CA LEU A 421 -12.79 17.61 -10.18
C LEU A 421 -13.93 16.92 -10.96
N VAL A 422 -13.60 16.03 -11.88
CA VAL A 422 -14.64 15.39 -12.70
C VAL A 422 -15.49 14.40 -11.89
N GLY A 423 -14.95 13.84 -10.81
CA GLY A 423 -15.73 13.03 -9.87
C GLY A 423 -16.80 13.81 -9.15
N LEU A 424 -16.53 15.07 -8.78
CA LEU A 424 -17.54 16.00 -8.24
C LEU A 424 -18.60 16.38 -9.29
N LEU A 425 -18.23 16.38 -10.57
CA LEU A 425 -19.16 16.61 -11.69
C LEU A 425 -19.90 15.34 -12.11
N GLY A 426 -19.77 14.24 -11.36
CA GLY A 426 -20.53 13.00 -11.57
C GLY A 426 -19.92 12.02 -12.56
N MET A 427 -18.71 12.28 -13.13
CA MET A 427 -18.08 11.35 -14.07
C MET A 427 -17.82 9.98 -13.42
N PRO A 428 -18.40 8.88 -13.95
CA PRO A 428 -18.28 7.57 -13.33
C PRO A 428 -16.87 6.98 -13.51
N ARG A 429 -16.42 6.22 -12.51
CA ARG A 429 -15.19 5.43 -12.61
C ARG A 429 -15.42 4.12 -13.38
N ARG A 430 -14.35 3.47 -13.80
CA ARG A 430 -14.36 2.14 -14.42
C ARG A 430 -15.12 2.07 -15.75
N MET A 431 -15.31 3.19 -16.43
CA MET A 431 -15.85 3.22 -17.79
C MET A 431 -14.73 2.88 -18.78
N ALA A 432 -15.02 2.01 -19.75
CA ALA A 432 -14.07 1.64 -20.80
C ALA A 432 -13.83 2.79 -21.80
N TYR A 433 -14.81 3.64 -21.99
CA TYR A 433 -14.75 4.83 -22.85
C TYR A 433 -15.72 5.90 -22.34
N TYR A 434 -15.53 7.13 -22.79
CA TYR A 434 -16.44 8.25 -22.60
C TYR A 434 -16.89 8.78 -23.94
N ASP A 435 -18.17 9.13 -24.06
CA ASP A 435 -18.70 9.76 -25.27
C ASP A 435 -18.48 11.27 -25.21
N TYR A 436 -17.40 11.72 -25.84
CA TYR A 436 -17.04 13.15 -25.89
C TYR A 436 -17.92 13.98 -26.84
N THR A 437 -18.89 13.38 -27.54
CA THR A 437 -19.92 14.11 -28.30
C THR A 437 -21.06 14.55 -27.39
N HIS A 438 -21.20 13.93 -26.21
CA HIS A 438 -22.23 14.29 -25.24
C HIS A 438 -21.94 15.65 -24.59
N PRO A 439 -22.93 16.60 -24.56
CA PRO A 439 -22.73 17.97 -24.09
C PRO A 439 -22.18 18.10 -22.66
N GLU A 440 -22.51 17.17 -21.76
CA GLU A 440 -22.03 17.17 -20.36
C GLU A 440 -20.62 16.60 -20.21
N ILE A 441 -20.16 15.74 -21.14
CA ILE A 441 -18.85 15.09 -21.09
C ILE A 441 -17.82 15.87 -21.87
N GLN A 442 -18.20 16.46 -22.99
CA GLN A 442 -17.30 17.21 -23.88
C GLN A 442 -16.48 18.30 -23.14
N PRO A 443 -17.03 19.12 -22.23
CA PRO A 443 -16.26 20.10 -21.49
C PRO A 443 -15.22 19.49 -20.53
N GLN A 444 -15.35 18.20 -20.18
CA GLN A 444 -14.47 17.49 -19.27
C GLN A 444 -13.34 16.75 -19.99
N ALA A 445 -13.31 16.76 -21.32
CA ALA A 445 -12.35 16.02 -22.15
C ALA A 445 -10.88 16.33 -21.83
N TRP A 446 -10.57 17.60 -21.53
CA TRP A 446 -9.22 18.03 -21.17
C TRP A 446 -8.71 17.36 -19.88
N THR A 447 -9.58 17.07 -18.91
CA THR A 447 -9.20 16.44 -17.64
C THR A 447 -8.73 15.00 -17.84
N VAL A 448 -9.41 14.26 -18.73
CA VAL A 448 -9.01 12.89 -19.08
C VAL A 448 -7.72 12.90 -19.88
N SER A 449 -7.54 13.88 -20.78
CA SER A 449 -6.27 14.09 -21.51
C SER A 449 -5.12 14.42 -20.56
N ALA A 450 -5.33 15.32 -19.60
CA ALA A 450 -4.34 15.62 -18.56
C ALA A 450 -3.97 14.37 -17.74
N SER A 451 -4.98 13.58 -17.34
CA SER A 451 -4.74 12.34 -16.61
C SER A 451 -3.96 11.30 -17.43
N ALA A 452 -4.18 11.23 -18.76
CA ALA A 452 -3.39 10.38 -19.65
C ALA A 452 -1.91 10.82 -19.68
N ILE A 453 -1.65 12.13 -19.79
CA ILE A 453 -0.28 12.68 -19.73
C ILE A 453 0.37 12.35 -18.38
N GLY A 454 -0.36 12.54 -17.26
CA GLY A 454 0.08 12.15 -15.93
C GLY A 454 0.48 10.67 -15.85
N GLY A 455 -0.30 9.77 -16.45
CA GLY A 455 0.00 8.34 -16.55
C GLY A 455 1.31 8.03 -17.25
N PHE A 456 1.62 8.72 -18.37
CA PHE A 456 2.90 8.57 -19.07
C PHE A 456 4.08 9.13 -18.28
N ILE A 457 3.90 10.24 -17.55
CA ILE A 457 4.93 10.78 -16.65
C ILE A 457 5.25 9.78 -15.54
N LEU A 458 4.23 9.13 -14.98
CA LEU A 458 4.40 8.09 -13.95
C LEU A 458 5.11 6.85 -14.50
N LEU A 459 4.79 6.42 -15.72
CA LEU A 459 5.49 5.33 -16.38
C LEU A 459 6.97 5.67 -16.57
N ALA A 460 7.28 6.87 -17.06
CA ALA A 460 8.66 7.35 -17.20
C ALA A 460 9.38 7.39 -15.83
N SER A 461 8.69 7.82 -14.77
CA SER A 461 9.22 7.83 -13.40
C SER A 461 9.50 6.41 -12.88
N GLY A 462 8.63 5.43 -13.17
CA GLY A 462 8.86 4.03 -12.83
C GLY A 462 10.07 3.42 -13.56
N ILE A 463 10.25 3.74 -14.84
CA ILE A 463 11.43 3.35 -15.62
C ILE A 463 12.69 3.99 -15.00
N LEU A 464 12.63 5.26 -14.61
CA LEU A 464 13.74 5.97 -13.98
C LEU A 464 14.10 5.38 -12.60
N LEU A 465 13.12 4.89 -11.83
CA LEU A 465 13.37 4.13 -10.59
C LEU A 465 14.28 2.92 -10.87
N VAL A 466 13.86 2.06 -11.80
CA VAL A 466 14.60 0.84 -12.15
C VAL A 466 15.98 1.18 -12.70
N TRP A 467 16.06 2.17 -13.59
CA TRP A 467 17.34 2.66 -14.12
C TRP A 467 18.28 3.16 -13.01
N THR A 468 17.75 3.87 -12.03
CA THR A 468 18.54 4.40 -10.89
C THR A 468 19.14 3.26 -10.07
N LEU A 469 18.37 2.21 -9.79
CA LEU A 469 18.84 1.04 -9.03
C LEU A 469 19.85 0.20 -9.84
N VAL A 470 19.58 -0.07 -11.11
CA VAL A 470 20.48 -0.82 -12.00
C VAL A 470 21.80 -0.06 -12.21
N SER A 471 21.74 1.25 -12.45
CA SER A 471 22.94 2.07 -12.65
C SER A 471 23.84 2.12 -11.41
N ALA A 472 23.26 2.06 -10.21
CA ALA A 472 24.02 1.95 -8.97
C ALA A 472 24.78 0.62 -8.88
N GLN A 473 24.17 -0.49 -9.31
CA GLN A 473 24.86 -1.80 -9.34
C GLN A 473 25.99 -1.86 -10.37
N ARG A 474 25.81 -1.28 -11.55
CA ARG A 474 26.82 -1.29 -12.62
C ARG A 474 28.07 -0.52 -12.27
N ARG A 475 27.99 0.53 -11.45
CA ARG A 475 29.17 1.31 -11.01
C ARG A 475 30.17 0.50 -10.19
N ARG A 476 29.77 -0.62 -9.59
CA ARG A 476 30.69 -1.54 -8.91
C ARG A 476 31.64 -2.25 -9.87
N SER A 477 31.18 -2.54 -11.10
CA SER A 477 31.92 -3.34 -12.07
C SER A 477 32.98 -2.53 -12.85
N GLY A 478 32.91 -1.18 -12.79
CA GLY A 478 33.76 -0.27 -13.54
C GLY A 478 34.62 0.64 -12.66
N ALA A 479 35.21 0.14 -11.59
CA ALA A 479 35.92 0.97 -10.61
C ALA A 479 37.23 1.56 -11.13
N GLY A 480 37.11 2.75 -11.72
CA GLY A 480 38.11 3.81 -11.60
C GLY A 480 37.72 4.67 -10.40
N ALA A 481 37.98 4.22 -9.20
CA ALA A 481 37.73 5.01 -8.00
C ALA A 481 38.80 6.09 -7.88
N GLY A 482 38.41 7.36 -7.81
CA GLY A 482 39.27 8.45 -7.36
C GLY A 482 39.78 8.16 -5.95
N ALA A 483 41.04 8.52 -5.69
CA ALA A 483 41.93 8.01 -4.66
C ALA A 483 41.59 8.32 -3.18
N ASP A 484 40.45 8.91 -2.83
CA ASP A 484 40.22 9.45 -1.48
C ASP A 484 39.08 8.79 -0.65
N THR A 485 38.46 7.73 -1.15
CA THR A 485 37.57 6.89 -0.32
C THR A 485 37.94 5.43 -0.52
N PRO A 486 38.13 4.62 0.54
CA PRO A 486 38.40 3.20 0.36
C PRO A 486 37.31 2.59 -0.48
N ALA A 487 37.65 2.09 -1.67
CA ALA A 487 36.72 1.43 -2.56
C ALA A 487 35.99 0.33 -1.77
N GLY A 488 34.69 0.49 -1.49
CA GLY A 488 33.84 -0.56 -0.95
C GLY A 488 33.28 -0.37 0.47
N ALA A 489 33.52 0.71 1.17
CA ALA A 489 32.90 0.91 2.49
C ALA A 489 31.46 1.36 2.34
N VAL A 490 30.52 0.41 2.39
CA VAL A 490 29.10 0.71 2.55
C VAL A 490 28.91 1.42 3.89
N PRO A 491 28.34 2.65 3.94
CA PRO A 491 28.13 3.34 5.21
C PRO A 491 27.25 2.49 6.14
N PRO A 492 27.58 2.40 7.44
CA PRO A 492 26.80 1.60 8.37
C PRO A 492 25.35 2.13 8.43
N PHE A 493 24.39 1.24 8.26
CA PHE A 493 23.00 1.59 8.42
C PHE A 493 22.65 1.74 9.90
N SER A 494 21.90 2.79 10.23
CA SER A 494 21.36 3.00 11.57
C SER A 494 19.93 3.52 11.49
N PHE A 495 19.11 3.21 12.49
CA PHE A 495 17.79 3.81 12.64
C PHE A 495 17.86 5.17 13.34
N SER A 496 16.82 5.96 13.16
CA SER A 496 16.65 7.24 13.86
C SER A 496 16.62 7.03 15.37
N ARG A 497 17.24 7.95 16.10
CA ARG A 497 17.15 8.02 17.57
C ARG A 497 16.04 8.98 17.95
N ALA A 498 15.28 8.67 19.00
CA ALA A 498 14.26 9.57 19.52
C ALA A 498 14.92 10.77 20.25
N ALA A 499 14.35 11.96 20.07
CA ALA A 499 14.70 13.16 20.83
C ALA A 499 14.14 13.07 22.27
N HIS A 500 12.96 12.50 22.38
CA HIS A 500 12.29 12.19 23.64
C HIS A 500 12.10 10.67 23.78
N PRO A 501 13.16 9.92 24.16
CA PRO A 501 13.00 8.54 24.55
C PRO A 501 12.24 8.55 25.87
N GLY A 502 11.06 8.00 25.94
CA GLY A 502 10.36 7.86 27.22
C GLY A 502 11.24 7.14 28.25
N ALA A 503 11.15 7.53 29.53
CA ALA A 503 11.93 6.90 30.61
C ALA A 503 11.72 5.37 30.64
N HIS A 504 10.48 4.93 30.36
CA HIS A 504 10.10 3.53 30.18
C HIS A 504 9.09 3.39 29.05
N THR A 505 9.22 2.34 28.25
CA THR A 505 8.16 1.95 27.30
C THR A 505 7.09 1.18 28.08
N PRO A 506 5.83 1.67 28.16
CA PRO A 506 4.75 0.94 28.83
C PRO A 506 4.59 -0.47 28.28
N ALA A 507 4.24 -1.44 29.11
CA ALA A 507 4.08 -2.84 28.71
C ALA A 507 3.08 -3.00 27.55
N ALA A 508 2.00 -2.22 27.56
CA ALA A 508 1.02 -2.18 26.48
C ALA A 508 1.61 -1.72 25.13
N LEU A 509 2.64 -0.87 25.15
CA LEU A 509 3.35 -0.39 23.95
C LEU A 509 4.63 -1.20 23.65
N ASN A 510 4.85 -2.30 24.34
CA ASN A 510 5.95 -3.24 24.12
C ASN A 510 5.46 -4.66 23.76
N GLY A 511 4.16 -4.83 23.58
CA GLY A 511 3.49 -6.09 23.22
C GLY A 511 2.24 -5.84 22.40
N PHE A 512 1.60 -6.92 21.96
CA PHE A 512 0.47 -6.84 21.05
C PHE A 512 -0.81 -7.51 21.58
N ALA A 513 -0.76 -8.29 22.66
CA ALA A 513 -1.90 -9.10 23.13
C ALA A 513 -3.19 -8.28 23.33
N LEU A 514 -3.10 -7.14 24.05
CA LEU A 514 -4.23 -6.25 24.27
C LEU A 514 -4.81 -5.73 22.95
N TRP A 515 -3.95 -5.23 22.09
CA TRP A 515 -4.34 -4.59 20.83
C TRP A 515 -4.92 -5.58 19.82
N LEU A 516 -4.38 -6.80 19.78
CA LEU A 516 -4.95 -7.90 18.99
C LEU A 516 -6.33 -8.32 19.53
N ALA A 517 -6.48 -8.42 20.83
CA ALA A 517 -7.78 -8.72 21.44
C ALA A 517 -8.82 -7.64 21.10
N MET A 518 -8.44 -6.35 21.17
CA MET A 518 -9.32 -5.24 20.75
C MET A 518 -9.65 -5.30 19.25
N MET A 519 -8.65 -5.52 18.40
CA MET A 519 -8.82 -5.65 16.95
C MET A 519 -9.80 -6.78 16.61
N ILE A 520 -9.60 -7.96 17.18
CA ILE A 520 -10.47 -9.13 16.98
C ILE A 520 -11.88 -8.84 17.51
N GLY A 521 -11.99 -8.32 18.72
CA GLY A 521 -13.28 -7.99 19.36
C GLY A 521 -14.08 -6.99 18.53
N LEU A 522 -13.46 -5.92 18.06
CA LEU A 522 -14.12 -4.94 17.20
C LEU A 522 -14.55 -5.54 15.86
N THR A 523 -13.75 -6.43 15.27
CA THR A 523 -14.15 -7.14 14.04
C THR A 523 -15.37 -8.01 14.27
N VAL A 524 -15.39 -8.81 15.33
CA VAL A 524 -16.52 -9.68 15.66
C VAL A 524 -17.79 -8.87 15.88
N VAL A 525 -17.72 -7.78 16.63
CA VAL A 525 -18.88 -6.92 16.89
C VAL A 525 -19.40 -6.26 15.61
N ASN A 526 -18.52 -5.80 14.73
CA ASN A 526 -18.91 -5.01 13.56
C ASN A 526 -19.26 -5.85 12.33
N TYR A 527 -18.69 -7.03 12.18
CA TYR A 527 -18.96 -7.91 11.02
C TYR A 527 -19.78 -9.16 11.38
N GLY A 528 -19.76 -9.59 12.64
CA GLY A 528 -20.43 -10.84 13.05
C GLY A 528 -21.92 -10.84 12.74
N TYR A 529 -22.65 -9.80 13.17
CA TYR A 529 -24.09 -9.72 12.90
C TYR A 529 -24.43 -9.61 11.40
N PRO A 530 -23.83 -8.70 10.59
CA PRO A 530 -24.08 -8.66 9.16
C PRO A 530 -23.76 -9.98 8.44
N ILE A 531 -22.71 -10.67 8.83
CA ILE A 531 -22.34 -11.97 8.26
C ILE A 531 -23.44 -13.01 8.55
N VAL A 532 -23.88 -13.14 9.81
CA VAL A 532 -24.93 -14.10 10.18
C VAL A 532 -26.25 -13.74 9.49
N GLN A 533 -26.65 -12.47 9.49
CA GLN A 533 -27.87 -12.01 8.84
C GLN A 533 -27.87 -12.37 7.35
N LEU A 534 -26.81 -12.04 6.63
CA LEU A 534 -26.71 -12.30 5.19
C LEU A 534 -26.56 -13.78 4.86
N ALA A 535 -25.90 -14.57 5.70
CA ALA A 535 -25.80 -16.02 5.51
C ALA A 535 -27.18 -16.71 5.56
N LEU A 536 -28.13 -16.17 6.33
CA LEU A 536 -29.49 -16.68 6.46
C LEU A 536 -30.46 -16.09 5.43
N LEU A 537 -30.08 -15.03 4.72
CA LEU A 537 -30.94 -14.34 3.77
C LEU A 537 -30.93 -15.02 2.40
N LYS A 538 -31.99 -15.74 2.06
CA LYS A 538 -32.10 -16.47 0.78
C LYS A 538 -32.10 -15.55 -0.45
N ASP A 539 -32.68 -14.37 -0.35
CA ASP A 539 -32.79 -13.40 -1.44
C ASP A 539 -31.44 -12.73 -1.80
N ALA A 540 -30.38 -12.96 -1.01
CA ALA A 540 -29.04 -12.50 -1.30
C ALA A 540 -28.28 -13.38 -2.32
N TYR A 541 -28.84 -14.55 -2.69
CA TYR A 541 -28.26 -15.45 -3.66
C TYR A 541 -28.59 -15.04 -5.10
N VAL A 542 -27.58 -14.97 -5.94
CA VAL A 542 -27.69 -14.62 -7.36
C VAL A 542 -27.03 -15.69 -8.23
N PRO A 543 -27.51 -15.90 -9.47
CA PRO A 543 -26.83 -16.76 -10.43
C PRO A 543 -25.41 -16.29 -10.72
N VAL A 544 -24.47 -17.22 -10.85
CA VAL A 544 -23.08 -16.91 -11.20
C VAL A 544 -22.95 -16.65 -12.71
N ILE A 545 -22.03 -15.75 -13.08
CA ILE A 545 -21.72 -15.39 -14.46
C ILE A 545 -20.22 -15.67 -14.70
N PRO A 546 -19.87 -16.87 -15.21
CA PRO A 546 -18.47 -17.20 -15.53
C PRO A 546 -17.94 -16.30 -16.66
N ILE A 547 -16.73 -15.76 -16.46
CA ILE A 547 -16.02 -14.94 -17.46
C ILE A 547 -15.08 -15.82 -18.26
N GLY A 548 -15.13 -15.66 -19.61
CA GLY A 548 -14.24 -16.40 -20.51
C GLY A 548 -14.64 -17.85 -20.76
N SER A 549 -15.90 -18.18 -20.53
CA SER A 549 -16.49 -19.49 -20.87
C SER A 549 -17.03 -19.55 -22.31
N ARG A 550 -16.88 -18.46 -23.10
CA ARG A 550 -17.28 -18.42 -24.51
C ARG A 550 -16.07 -18.40 -25.42
#